data_3c82dd38b41c5b96661032fa7d756203
#
_entry.id   3c82dd38b41c5b96661032fa7d756203
#
_cell.length_a   1.000
_cell.length_b   1.000
_cell.length_c   1.000
_cell.angle_alpha   90.00
_cell.angle_beta   90.00
_cell.angle_gamma   90.00
#
_symmetry.space_group_name_H-M   'P 1'
#
loop_
_entity.id
_entity.type
_entity.pdbx_description
1 polymer ?
#
loop_
_entity_poly.entity_id
_entity_poly.type
_entity_poly.pdbx_seq_one_letter_code
_entity_poly.pdbx_strand_id
1 'polypeptide(L)'
;MTLKAVVLYIIQNSSPERRDVYSIVKTAFYAQQSQLAQSGVPLFKDEICALPFGPVPSDIYDILKIARGDQSQIEFHRNDGLIDVAAAIGFDAEQFTAKEKPDMDYLSASDIVAIDSAIKKVAAMSFDDIMEDTHSEEWNRVFNSKRGKKVMSNVNIAKEGNASPEMLEYLKEYYVLEKALR
;
A
#
# COMPACT_ATOMS: atom_id res chain seq x y z
N MET A 1 6.26 14.49 0.55
CA MET A 1 4.96 13.78 0.62
C MET A 1 5.24 12.28 0.77
N THR A 2 4.84 11.71 1.90
CA THR A 2 5.21 10.33 2.29
C THR A 2 4.85 9.28 1.23
N LEU A 3 3.64 9.36 0.65
CA LEU A 3 3.20 8.40 -0.37
C LEU A 3 4.15 8.34 -1.59
N LYS A 4 4.60 9.51 -2.10
CA LYS A 4 5.58 9.60 -3.18
C LYS A 4 6.90 8.93 -2.80
N ALA A 5 7.42 9.25 -1.60
CA ALA A 5 8.68 8.67 -1.13
C ALA A 5 8.59 7.14 -1.03
N VAL A 6 7.49 6.60 -0.48
CA VAL A 6 7.24 5.15 -0.37
C VAL A 6 7.23 4.47 -1.74
N VAL A 7 6.45 4.99 -2.70
CA VAL A 7 6.33 4.36 -4.04
C VAL A 7 7.68 4.39 -4.77
N LEU A 8 8.37 5.53 -4.77
CA LEU A 8 9.67 5.65 -5.42
C LEU A 8 10.72 4.75 -4.76
N TYR A 9 10.71 4.64 -3.41
CA TYR A 9 11.62 3.76 -2.68
C TYR A 9 11.37 2.28 -3.04
N ILE A 10 10.11 1.84 -3.09
CA ILE A 10 9.75 0.47 -3.49
C ILE A 10 10.26 0.20 -4.92
N ILE A 11 9.95 1.06 -5.89
CA ILE A 11 10.36 0.87 -7.29
C ILE A 11 11.89 0.81 -7.40
N GLN A 12 12.60 1.70 -6.72
CA GLN A 12 14.06 1.80 -6.82
C GLN A 12 14.77 0.58 -6.21
N ASN A 13 14.24 0.02 -5.11
CA ASN A 13 14.88 -1.06 -4.36
C ASN A 13 14.33 -2.45 -4.68
N SER A 14 13.27 -2.56 -5.47
CA SER A 14 12.79 -3.84 -6.00
C SER A 14 13.66 -4.31 -7.18
N SER A 15 13.81 -5.63 -7.33
CA SER A 15 14.44 -6.20 -8.53
C SER A 15 13.58 -5.89 -9.78
N PRO A 16 14.17 -5.83 -10.98
CA PRO A 16 13.41 -5.52 -12.19
C PRO A 16 12.15 -6.38 -12.37
N GLU A 17 12.24 -7.68 -12.10
CA GLU A 17 11.13 -8.65 -12.25
C GLU A 17 9.96 -8.38 -11.29
N ARG A 18 10.17 -7.51 -10.29
CA ARG A 18 9.18 -7.15 -9.26
C ARG A 18 8.74 -5.69 -9.33
N ARG A 19 8.95 -5.04 -10.48
CA ARG A 19 8.52 -3.65 -10.75
C ARG A 19 7.23 -3.57 -11.56
N ASP A 20 6.46 -4.65 -11.59
CA ASP A 20 5.09 -4.67 -12.11
C ASP A 20 4.08 -4.10 -11.12
N VAL A 21 2.87 -3.79 -11.60
CA VAL A 21 1.78 -3.25 -10.77
C VAL A 21 1.50 -4.12 -9.55
N TYR A 22 1.36 -5.44 -9.77
CA TYR A 22 0.98 -6.37 -8.70
C TYR A 22 2.03 -6.40 -7.60
N SER A 23 3.30 -6.58 -7.96
CA SER A 23 4.41 -6.65 -7.00
C SER A 23 4.56 -5.35 -6.20
N ILE A 24 4.44 -4.17 -6.83
CA ILE A 24 4.56 -2.88 -6.14
C ILE A 24 3.40 -2.68 -5.14
N VAL A 25 2.15 -2.91 -5.54
CA VAL A 25 1.01 -2.71 -4.63
C VAL A 25 1.02 -3.72 -3.48
N LYS A 26 1.48 -4.96 -3.70
CA LYS A 26 1.62 -5.95 -2.64
C LYS A 26 2.75 -5.62 -1.67
N THR A 27 3.87 -5.12 -2.19
CA THR A 27 4.97 -4.62 -1.33
C THR A 27 4.49 -3.47 -0.45
N ALA A 28 3.77 -2.50 -1.01
CA ALA A 28 3.21 -1.39 -0.26
C ALA A 28 2.19 -1.86 0.81
N PHE A 29 1.33 -2.82 0.47
CA PHE A 29 0.39 -3.42 1.43
C PHE A 29 1.11 -4.10 2.60
N TYR A 30 2.10 -4.96 2.33
CA TYR A 30 2.84 -5.64 3.40
C TYR A 30 3.64 -4.67 4.28
N ALA A 31 4.23 -3.63 3.70
CA ALA A 31 4.92 -2.60 4.46
C ALA A 31 3.95 -1.84 5.39
N GLN A 32 2.78 -1.46 4.88
CA GLN A 32 1.71 -0.84 5.67
C GLN A 32 1.23 -1.75 6.80
N GLN A 33 0.99 -3.03 6.50
CA GLN A 33 0.57 -4.03 7.49
C GLN A 33 1.59 -4.19 8.62
N SER A 34 2.88 -4.31 8.26
CA SER A 34 3.98 -4.41 9.21
C SER A 34 4.08 -3.18 10.10
N GLN A 35 4.00 -1.98 9.51
CA GLN A 35 4.10 -0.72 10.25
C GLN A 35 2.90 -0.54 11.20
N LEU A 36 1.70 -0.82 10.75
CA LEU A 36 0.51 -0.80 11.60
C LEU A 36 0.61 -1.79 12.77
N ALA A 37 1.12 -3.00 12.52
CA ALA A 37 1.26 -4.03 13.56
C ALA A 37 2.31 -3.67 14.60
N GLN A 38 3.39 -2.99 14.22
CA GLN A 38 4.53 -2.69 15.10
C GLN A 38 4.39 -1.36 15.85
N SER A 39 3.91 -0.31 15.18
CA SER A 39 3.87 1.05 15.71
C SER A 39 2.45 1.61 15.91
N GLY A 40 1.44 1.00 15.32
CA GLY A 40 0.08 1.54 15.27
C GLY A 40 -0.07 2.79 14.39
N VAL A 41 1.01 3.21 13.74
CA VAL A 41 1.02 4.38 12.84
C VAL A 41 1.06 3.89 11.40
N PRO A 42 0.13 4.33 10.53
CA PRO A 42 0.17 3.94 9.12
C PRO A 42 1.43 4.52 8.44
N LEU A 43 2.09 3.72 7.61
CA LEU A 43 3.24 4.14 6.80
C LEU A 43 2.87 5.28 5.85
N PHE A 44 1.65 5.24 5.31
CA PHE A 44 1.07 6.27 4.45
C PHE A 44 -0.43 6.35 4.66
N LYS A 45 -1.01 7.52 4.30
CA LYS A 45 -2.46 7.72 4.34
C LYS A 45 -3.05 7.29 3.01
N ASP A 46 -3.63 6.12 2.98
CA ASP A 46 -4.34 5.55 1.83
C ASP A 46 -5.36 4.52 2.32
N GLU A 47 -6.44 4.34 1.57
CA GLU A 47 -7.41 3.29 1.84
C GLU A 47 -6.97 1.97 1.21
N ILE A 48 -6.93 0.91 2.01
CA ILE A 48 -6.64 -0.43 1.50
C ILE A 48 -7.96 -1.07 1.04
N CYS A 49 -8.09 -1.26 -0.28
CA CYS A 49 -9.28 -1.84 -0.89
C CYS A 49 -9.13 -3.35 -1.13
N ALA A 50 -10.17 -4.13 -0.80
CA ALA A 50 -10.24 -5.55 -1.13
C ALA A 50 -10.66 -5.72 -2.60
N LEU A 51 -9.68 -6.01 -3.49
CA LEU A 51 -9.89 -6.28 -4.90
C LEU A 51 -9.76 -7.78 -5.21
N PRO A 52 -10.15 -8.28 -6.40
CA PRO A 52 -10.15 -9.71 -6.73
C PRO A 52 -8.81 -10.43 -6.53
N PHE A 53 -7.70 -9.75 -6.74
CA PHE A 53 -6.35 -10.30 -6.53
C PHE A 53 -5.74 -9.88 -5.18
N GLY A 54 -6.59 -9.65 -4.18
CA GLY A 54 -6.22 -9.32 -2.81
C GLY A 54 -6.21 -7.81 -2.51
N PRO A 55 -5.71 -7.41 -1.33
CA PRO A 55 -5.70 -6.02 -0.86
C PRO A 55 -4.78 -5.12 -1.70
N VAL A 56 -5.23 -3.90 -1.94
CA VAL A 56 -4.55 -2.89 -2.74
C VAL A 56 -4.67 -1.51 -2.09
N PRO A 57 -3.55 -0.80 -1.83
CA PRO A 57 -3.58 0.63 -1.53
C PRO A 57 -4.12 1.39 -2.75
N SER A 58 -5.26 2.08 -2.55
CA SER A 58 -6.07 2.66 -3.64
C SER A 58 -5.32 3.73 -4.42
N ASP A 59 -4.74 4.70 -3.69
CA ASP A 59 -4.02 5.82 -4.31
C ASP A 59 -2.73 5.36 -4.99
N ILE A 60 -1.99 4.41 -4.39
CA ILE A 60 -0.80 3.83 -5.03
C ILE A 60 -1.18 3.12 -6.31
N TYR A 61 -2.27 2.34 -6.31
CA TYR A 61 -2.73 1.66 -7.52
C TYR A 61 -3.13 2.65 -8.62
N ASP A 62 -3.81 3.75 -8.26
CA ASP A 62 -4.20 4.78 -9.20
C ASP A 62 -2.99 5.56 -9.73
N ILE A 63 -1.98 5.88 -8.89
CA ILE A 63 -0.70 6.45 -9.33
C ILE A 63 -0.03 5.58 -10.40
N LEU A 64 0.02 4.26 -10.20
CA LEU A 64 0.62 3.34 -11.18
C LEU A 64 -0.17 3.28 -12.49
N LYS A 65 -1.53 3.32 -12.43
CA LYS A 65 -2.37 3.41 -13.62
C LYS A 65 -2.13 4.72 -14.38
N ILE A 66 -2.06 5.85 -13.69
CA ILE A 66 -1.74 7.15 -14.28
C ILE A 66 -0.35 7.11 -14.95
N ALA A 67 0.66 6.57 -14.26
CA ALA A 67 2.02 6.49 -14.78
C ALA A 67 2.15 5.65 -16.07
N ARG A 68 1.29 4.63 -16.24
CA ARG A 68 1.20 3.86 -17.49
C ARG A 68 0.28 4.46 -18.56
N GLY A 69 -0.32 5.64 -18.31
CA GLY A 69 -1.11 6.38 -19.29
C GLY A 69 -2.60 6.12 -19.31
N ASP A 70 -3.20 5.61 -18.21
CA ASP A 70 -4.64 5.42 -18.11
C ASP A 70 -5.38 6.77 -18.07
N GLN A 71 -6.00 7.13 -19.20
CA GLN A 71 -6.65 8.43 -19.38
C GLN A 71 -7.82 8.65 -18.43
N SER A 72 -8.56 7.59 -18.07
CA SER A 72 -9.70 7.69 -17.16
C SER A 72 -9.24 8.08 -15.74
N GLN A 73 -8.10 7.56 -15.31
CA GLN A 73 -7.51 7.91 -14.04
C GLN A 73 -6.89 9.31 -14.05
N ILE A 74 -6.26 9.70 -15.14
CA ILE A 74 -5.72 11.06 -15.32
C ILE A 74 -6.83 12.10 -15.21
N GLU A 75 -7.99 11.87 -15.84
CA GLU A 75 -9.14 12.77 -15.74
C GLU A 75 -9.73 12.82 -14.33
N PHE A 76 -9.88 11.65 -13.68
CA PHE A 76 -10.45 11.54 -12.36
C PHE A 76 -9.60 12.27 -11.30
N HIS A 77 -8.27 12.11 -11.34
CA HIS A 77 -7.32 12.61 -10.34
C HIS A 77 -6.67 13.95 -10.69
N ARG A 78 -7.16 14.69 -11.70
CA ARG A 78 -6.49 15.91 -12.18
C ARG A 78 -6.29 17.02 -11.13
N ASN A 79 -6.97 16.95 -9.99
CA ASN A 79 -6.94 17.99 -8.95
C ASN A 79 -6.47 17.51 -7.58
N ASP A 80 -6.01 16.27 -7.42
CA ASP A 80 -5.71 15.68 -6.10
C ASP A 80 -4.22 15.39 -5.83
N GLY A 81 -3.34 15.74 -6.76
CA GLY A 81 -1.89 15.59 -6.61
C GLY A 81 -1.34 14.21 -6.94
N LEU A 82 -2.15 13.19 -7.26
CA LEU A 82 -1.65 11.87 -7.66
C LEU A 82 -0.94 11.92 -9.02
N ILE A 83 -1.36 12.82 -9.91
CA ILE A 83 -0.68 13.06 -11.21
C ILE A 83 0.76 13.51 -11.00
N ASP A 84 1.00 14.41 -10.02
CA ASP A 84 2.37 14.89 -9.73
C ASP A 84 3.27 13.77 -9.21
N VAL A 85 2.70 12.84 -8.45
CA VAL A 85 3.43 11.64 -8.00
C VAL A 85 3.71 10.72 -9.19
N ALA A 86 2.71 10.46 -10.02
CA ALA A 86 2.84 9.59 -11.20
C ALA A 86 3.85 10.13 -12.23
N ALA A 87 3.99 11.46 -12.35
CA ALA A 87 4.98 12.10 -13.24
C ALA A 87 6.43 11.72 -12.88
N ALA A 88 6.70 11.40 -11.60
CA ALA A 88 7.99 10.93 -11.11
C ALA A 88 8.29 9.46 -11.46
N ILE A 89 7.36 8.76 -12.10
CA ILE A 89 7.44 7.34 -12.41
C ILE A 89 7.45 7.16 -13.93
N GLY A 90 8.34 6.31 -14.43
CA GLY A 90 8.37 5.84 -15.82
C GLY A 90 7.71 4.48 -15.92
N PHE A 91 7.20 4.16 -17.11
CA PHE A 91 6.66 2.85 -17.43
C PHE A 91 7.10 2.43 -18.83
N ASP A 92 7.74 1.28 -18.92
CA ASP A 92 8.20 0.67 -20.19
C ASP A 92 8.29 -0.83 -20.02
N ALA A 93 7.96 -1.59 -21.06
CA ALA A 93 8.01 -3.06 -21.07
C ALA A 93 7.37 -3.72 -19.83
N GLU A 94 6.19 -3.23 -19.43
CA GLU A 94 5.40 -3.69 -18.27
C GLU A 94 6.10 -3.45 -16.91
N GLN A 95 7.16 -2.65 -16.85
CA GLN A 95 7.91 -2.35 -15.63
C GLN A 95 7.90 -0.86 -15.31
N PHE A 96 7.84 -0.55 -14.02
CA PHE A 96 7.96 0.80 -13.50
C PHE A 96 9.40 1.15 -13.16
N THR A 97 9.77 2.41 -13.39
CA THR A 97 11.07 2.97 -13.04
C THR A 97 10.89 4.26 -12.27
N ALA A 98 11.73 4.51 -11.28
CA ALA A 98 11.76 5.80 -10.58
C ALA A 98 12.60 6.79 -11.41
N LYS A 99 11.99 7.90 -11.87
CA LYS A 99 12.68 8.98 -12.60
C LYS A 99 13.46 9.91 -11.68
N GLU A 100 13.15 9.90 -10.40
CA GLU A 100 13.82 10.69 -9.36
C GLU A 100 14.03 9.85 -8.09
N LYS A 101 14.91 10.32 -7.21
CA LYS A 101 15.15 9.63 -5.93
C LYS A 101 14.01 9.88 -4.95
N PRO A 102 13.68 8.89 -4.09
CA PRO A 102 12.75 9.14 -2.98
C PRO A 102 13.35 10.19 -2.04
N ASP A 103 12.51 11.09 -1.55
CA ASP A 103 12.90 12.04 -0.51
C ASP A 103 12.88 11.31 0.84
N MET A 104 14.08 11.03 1.35
CA MET A 104 14.30 10.23 2.55
C MET A 104 13.87 10.94 3.84
N ASP A 105 13.67 12.26 3.83
CA ASP A 105 13.16 13.01 4.98
C ASP A 105 11.71 12.64 5.33
N TYR A 106 11.00 12.01 4.40
CA TYR A 106 9.64 11.49 4.61
C TYR A 106 9.59 10.04 5.09
N LEU A 107 10.73 9.36 5.25
CA LEU A 107 10.80 7.96 5.66
C LEU A 107 11.65 7.83 6.93
N SER A 108 11.03 7.38 8.01
CA SER A 108 11.75 7.03 9.24
C SER A 108 12.55 5.73 9.06
N ALA A 109 13.46 5.46 9.99
CA ALA A 109 14.21 4.20 10.00
C ALA A 109 13.28 2.97 10.09
N SER A 110 12.18 3.06 10.85
CA SER A 110 11.20 1.97 10.95
C SER A 110 10.41 1.78 9.65
N ASP A 111 10.10 2.86 8.92
CA ASP A 111 9.44 2.78 7.61
C ASP A 111 10.33 2.05 6.60
N ILE A 112 11.61 2.39 6.57
CA ILE A 112 12.59 1.73 5.68
C ILE A 112 12.68 0.24 6.00
N VAL A 113 12.77 -0.14 7.27
CA VAL A 113 12.80 -1.56 7.70
C VAL A 113 11.53 -2.29 7.26
N ALA A 114 10.35 -1.67 7.41
CA ALA A 114 9.08 -2.26 7.00
C ALA A 114 9.03 -2.46 5.47
N ILE A 115 9.45 -1.46 4.69
CA ILE A 115 9.47 -1.53 3.22
C ILE A 115 10.48 -2.58 2.73
N ASP A 116 11.71 -2.59 3.26
CA ASP A 116 12.75 -3.55 2.86
C ASP A 116 12.35 -4.99 3.18
N SER A 117 11.68 -5.21 4.31
CA SER A 117 11.14 -6.52 4.68
C SER A 117 10.03 -6.96 3.72
N ALA A 118 9.16 -6.04 3.32
CA ALA A 118 8.11 -6.30 2.35
C ALA A 118 8.67 -6.59 0.95
N ILE A 119 9.69 -5.84 0.49
CA ILE A 119 10.39 -6.10 -0.78
C ILE A 119 10.97 -7.53 -0.79
N LYS A 120 11.67 -7.93 0.29
CA LYS A 120 12.23 -9.28 0.42
C LYS A 120 11.14 -10.35 0.42
N LYS A 121 10.03 -10.12 1.15
CA LYS A 121 8.89 -11.05 1.20
C LYS A 121 8.30 -11.26 -0.19
N VAL A 122 7.96 -10.18 -0.91
CA VAL A 122 7.37 -10.27 -2.26
C VAL A 122 8.35 -10.90 -3.27
N ALA A 123 9.65 -10.61 -3.16
CA ALA A 123 10.66 -11.21 -4.03
C ALA A 123 10.76 -12.74 -3.88
N ALA A 124 10.51 -13.26 -2.67
CA ALA A 124 10.61 -14.68 -2.36
C ALA A 124 9.34 -15.50 -2.66
N MET A 125 8.21 -14.86 -2.96
CA MET A 125 6.90 -15.51 -3.15
C MET A 125 6.48 -15.52 -4.62
N SER A 126 5.77 -16.55 -5.05
CA SER A 126 5.06 -16.57 -6.34
C SER A 126 3.81 -15.68 -6.29
N PHE A 127 3.20 -15.44 -7.46
CA PHE A 127 1.91 -14.75 -7.53
C PHE A 127 0.83 -15.45 -6.71
N ASP A 128 0.75 -16.78 -6.83
CA ASP A 128 -0.25 -17.61 -6.14
C ASP A 128 -0.03 -17.59 -4.63
N ASP A 129 1.23 -17.69 -4.17
CA ASP A 129 1.57 -17.60 -2.74
C ASP A 129 1.17 -16.24 -2.14
N ILE A 130 1.44 -15.13 -2.86
CA ILE A 130 1.06 -13.79 -2.42
C ILE A 130 -0.47 -13.67 -2.38
N MET A 131 -1.17 -14.21 -3.37
CA MET A 131 -2.62 -14.17 -3.44
C MET A 131 -3.22 -14.95 -2.27
N GLU A 132 -2.74 -16.17 -1.99
CA GLU A 132 -3.18 -16.99 -0.86
C GLU A 132 -2.92 -16.29 0.49
N ASP A 133 -1.71 -15.79 0.71
CA ASP A 133 -1.32 -15.09 1.95
C ASP A 133 -2.14 -13.81 2.20
N THR A 134 -2.53 -13.10 1.13
CA THR A 134 -3.28 -11.84 1.23
C THR A 134 -4.80 -11.98 1.17
N HIS A 135 -5.34 -13.15 0.81
CA HIS A 135 -6.77 -13.46 0.89
C HIS A 135 -7.18 -13.85 2.32
N SER A 136 -6.82 -13.00 3.25
CA SER A 136 -7.05 -13.13 4.68
C SER A 136 -8.53 -13.15 5.09
N GLU A 137 -8.80 -13.35 6.39
CA GLU A 137 -10.16 -13.28 6.95
C GLU A 137 -10.80 -11.90 6.71
N GLU A 138 -10.05 -10.81 6.96
CA GLU A 138 -10.54 -9.44 6.73
C GLU A 138 -10.80 -9.18 5.26
N TRP A 139 -9.87 -9.57 4.38
CA TRP A 139 -10.08 -9.42 2.94
C TRP A 139 -11.35 -10.15 2.51
N ASN A 140 -11.55 -11.42 2.89
CA ASN A 140 -12.74 -12.21 2.57
C ASN A 140 -14.03 -11.55 3.08
N ARG A 141 -14.01 -11.06 4.32
CA ARG A 141 -15.15 -10.36 4.93
C ARG A 141 -15.54 -9.12 4.14
N VAL A 142 -14.55 -8.32 3.76
CA VAL A 142 -14.76 -7.05 3.03
C VAL A 142 -15.12 -7.31 1.57
N PHE A 143 -14.40 -8.19 0.88
CA PHE A 143 -14.60 -8.51 -0.52
C PHE A 143 -16.02 -9.06 -0.78
N ASN A 144 -16.51 -9.94 0.09
CA ASN A 144 -17.84 -10.55 -0.01
C ASN A 144 -18.97 -9.67 0.57
N SER A 145 -18.67 -8.52 1.17
CA SER A 145 -19.71 -7.63 1.70
C SER A 145 -20.62 -7.13 0.58
N LYS A 146 -21.93 -7.05 0.86
CA LYS A 146 -22.91 -6.55 -0.11
C LYS A 146 -23.07 -5.03 -0.10
N ARG A 147 -22.41 -4.32 0.80
CA ARG A 147 -22.61 -2.88 1.04
C ARG A 147 -21.31 -2.10 0.99
N GLY A 148 -21.37 -0.90 0.44
CA GLY A 148 -20.37 0.14 0.55
C GLY A 148 -19.08 -0.11 -0.22
N LYS A 149 -18.13 0.78 0.01
CA LYS A 149 -16.76 0.70 -0.50
C LYS A 149 -16.03 -0.49 0.13
N LYS A 150 -15.25 -1.20 -0.64
CA LYS A 150 -14.51 -2.40 -0.22
C LYS A 150 -13.24 -2.06 0.57
N VAL A 151 -13.34 -1.20 1.56
CA VAL A 151 -12.20 -0.74 2.37
C VAL A 151 -11.97 -1.65 3.57
N MET A 152 -10.74 -2.12 3.74
CA MET A 152 -10.30 -2.93 4.86
C MET A 152 -10.00 -2.05 6.09
N SER A 153 -10.24 -2.59 7.28
CA SER A 153 -9.95 -1.89 8.53
C SER A 153 -8.46 -1.97 8.88
N ASN A 154 -7.83 -0.82 9.18
CA ASN A 154 -6.44 -0.79 9.64
C ASN A 154 -6.23 -1.59 10.94
N VAL A 155 -7.22 -1.67 11.82
CA VAL A 155 -7.17 -2.52 13.03
C VAL A 155 -7.06 -4.00 12.64
N ASN A 156 -7.87 -4.44 11.67
CA ASN A 156 -7.83 -5.84 11.23
C ASN A 156 -6.59 -6.14 10.38
N ILE A 157 -6.13 -5.19 9.56
CA ILE A 157 -4.85 -5.30 8.85
C ILE A 157 -3.70 -5.49 9.84
N ALA A 158 -3.65 -4.70 10.92
CA ALA A 158 -2.66 -4.84 11.98
C ALA A 158 -2.76 -6.19 12.70
N LYS A 159 -4.00 -6.65 13.01
CA LYS A 159 -4.24 -7.97 13.62
C LYS A 159 -3.66 -9.10 12.76
N GLU A 160 -3.90 -9.08 11.46
CA GLU A 160 -3.34 -10.05 10.51
C GLU A 160 -1.82 -9.91 10.31
N GLY A 161 -1.26 -8.73 10.61
CA GLY A 161 0.17 -8.48 10.72
C GLY A 161 0.80 -8.88 12.06
N ASN A 162 0.08 -9.63 12.91
CA ASN A 162 0.49 -10.09 14.23
C ASN A 162 0.76 -8.95 15.24
N ALA A 163 -0.05 -7.89 15.21
CA ALA A 163 -0.03 -6.86 16.25
C ALA A 163 -0.34 -7.45 17.62
N SER A 164 0.33 -6.94 18.68
CA SER A 164 0.05 -7.37 20.05
C SER A 164 -1.37 -6.97 20.49
N PRO A 165 -1.96 -7.65 21.50
CA PRO A 165 -3.26 -7.26 22.04
C PRO A 165 -3.32 -5.79 22.47
N GLU A 166 -2.25 -5.27 23.08
CA GLU A 166 -2.13 -3.89 23.53
C GLU A 166 -2.13 -2.92 22.34
N MET A 167 -1.44 -3.28 21.26
CA MET A 167 -1.43 -2.49 20.01
C MET A 167 -2.82 -2.47 19.36
N LEU A 168 -3.53 -3.58 19.36
CA LEU A 168 -4.91 -3.64 18.83
C LEU A 168 -5.87 -2.78 19.64
N GLU A 169 -5.73 -2.75 20.96
CA GLU A 169 -6.50 -1.87 21.85
C GLU A 169 -6.22 -0.39 21.53
N TYR A 170 -4.93 -0.02 21.47
CA TYR A 170 -4.50 1.33 21.09
C TYR A 170 -5.10 1.77 19.73
N LEU A 171 -5.02 0.92 18.71
CA LEU A 171 -5.57 1.23 17.39
C LEU A 171 -7.08 1.41 17.40
N LYS A 172 -7.82 0.59 18.15
CA LYS A 172 -9.27 0.75 18.29
C LYS A 172 -9.63 2.10 18.91
N GLU A 173 -8.97 2.48 19.99
CA GLU A 173 -9.18 3.78 20.64
C GLU A 173 -8.82 4.93 19.72
N TYR A 174 -7.68 4.86 19.03
CA TYR A 174 -7.23 5.87 18.09
C TYR A 174 -8.27 6.13 16.98
N TYR A 175 -8.77 5.08 16.32
CA TYR A 175 -9.74 5.23 15.23
C TYR A 175 -11.15 5.62 15.71
N VAL A 176 -11.52 5.30 16.95
CA VAL A 176 -12.75 5.82 17.55
C VAL A 176 -12.64 7.33 17.76
N LEU A 177 -11.53 7.80 18.34
CA LEU A 177 -11.29 9.22 18.56
C LEU A 177 -11.17 10.00 17.24
N GLU A 178 -10.43 9.47 16.27
CA GLU A 178 -10.30 10.10 14.94
C GLU A 178 -11.68 10.29 14.27
N LYS A 179 -12.54 9.28 14.37
CA LYS A 179 -13.91 9.36 13.82
C LYS A 179 -14.80 10.34 14.55
N ALA A 180 -14.60 10.54 15.85
CA ALA A 180 -15.37 11.49 16.66
C ALA A 180 -14.95 12.94 16.42
N LEU A 181 -13.74 13.17 15.90
CA LEU A 181 -13.19 14.52 15.63
C LEU A 181 -13.45 15.01 14.19
N ARG A 182 -13.99 14.18 13.33
CA ARG A 182 -14.42 14.52 11.95
C ARG A 182 -15.87 14.93 11.92
#